data_941f9be0f057800dfe11fa25e423c2e7
#
_entry.id   941f9be0f057800dfe11fa25e423c2e7
#
_cell.length_a   1.000
_cell.length_b   1.000
_cell.length_c   1.000
_cell.angle_alpha   90.00
_cell.angle_beta   90.00
_cell.angle_gamma   90.00
#
_symmetry.space_group_name_H-M   'P 1'
#
loop_
_entity.id
_entity.type
_entity.pdbx_description
1 polymer ?
#
loop_
_entity_poly.entity_id
_entity_poly.type
_entity_poly.pdbx_seq_one_letter_code
_entity_poly.pdbx_strand_id
1 'polypeptide(L)'
;MSEHAPTSDPPSVSWPGGIAAITVFVEDLAAAKRFYSDVFRLPVHYEDNASAVFLLGGTMLNLLDAREAPALVAPARVASPDAGVRYQFTLAVDDVDDTCAALEARGVELLNGPVDRPWGIRTASFRDPGGHIWEIAR
;
A
#
# COMPACT_ATOMS: atom_id res chain seq x y z
N MET A 1 47.63 -15.86 17.91
CA MET A 1 46.86 -15.40 17.90
C MET A 1 46.30 -14.98 17.38
N SER A 2 45.82 -15.08 17.30
CA SER A 2 45.15 -14.50 16.71
C SER A 2 44.81 -13.44 16.98
N GLU A 3 45.13 -12.94 16.85
CA GLU A 3 44.55 -11.98 16.96
C GLU A 3 43.79 -11.80 16.30
N HIS A 4 43.30 -11.79 16.79
CA HIS A 4 42.45 -11.48 15.76
C HIS A 4 42.54 -10.02 15.48
N ALA A 5 42.25 -9.66 14.24
CA ALA A 5 42.10 -8.28 13.88
C ALA A 5 41.00 -7.68 14.77
N PRO A 6 41.18 -6.46 15.21
CA PRO A 6 40.10 -5.82 15.92
C PRO A 6 38.89 -5.81 15.03
N THR A 7 37.80 -6.30 15.55
CA THR A 7 36.55 -6.30 14.84
C THR A 7 36.06 -4.86 14.83
N SER A 8 35.88 -4.32 13.66
CA SER A 8 35.21 -3.03 13.58
C SER A 8 33.75 -3.24 13.88
N ASP A 9 33.23 -2.49 14.82
CA ASP A 9 31.79 -2.49 15.04
C ASP A 9 31.12 -1.97 13.78
N PRO A 10 29.97 -2.49 13.42
CA PRO A 10 29.22 -1.90 12.32
C PRO A 10 28.87 -0.45 12.64
N PRO A 11 28.72 0.39 11.63
CA PRO A 11 28.29 1.76 11.87
C PRO A 11 27.03 1.82 12.70
N SER A 12 26.97 2.76 13.61
CA SER A 12 25.77 3.02 14.36
C SER A 12 24.79 3.76 13.48
N VAL A 13 23.57 3.23 13.35
CA VAL A 13 22.53 3.84 12.51
C VAL A 13 21.27 4.05 13.34
N SER A 14 20.56 5.14 13.04
CA SER A 14 19.24 5.37 13.59
C SER A 14 18.21 4.67 12.73
N TRP A 15 17.30 3.93 13.35
CA TRP A 15 16.20 3.35 12.62
C TRP A 15 15.19 4.42 12.24
N PRO A 16 14.68 4.39 11.03
CA PRO A 16 13.68 5.37 10.61
C PRO A 16 12.38 5.22 11.42
N GLY A 17 11.69 6.34 11.64
CA GLY A 17 10.46 6.36 12.40
C GLY A 17 9.21 6.03 11.60
N GLY A 18 9.34 5.68 10.33
CA GLY A 18 8.19 5.39 9.48
C GLY A 18 8.59 4.83 8.13
N ILE A 19 7.60 4.61 7.30
CA ILE A 19 7.77 4.10 5.95
C ILE A 19 7.74 5.29 4.98
N ALA A 20 8.82 5.49 4.23
CA ALA A 20 8.91 6.61 3.28
C ALA A 20 7.98 6.40 2.09
N ALA A 21 7.93 5.18 1.57
CA ALA A 21 7.12 4.86 0.39
C ALA A 21 6.67 3.42 0.43
N ILE A 22 5.45 3.18 -0.03
CA ILE A 22 4.93 1.85 -0.33
C ILE A 22 4.83 1.80 -1.84
N THR A 23 5.51 0.84 -2.46
CA THR A 23 5.39 0.61 -3.90
C THR A 23 4.52 -0.61 -4.13
N VAL A 24 3.43 -0.43 -4.85
CA VAL A 24 2.56 -1.53 -5.25
C VAL A 24 2.71 -1.73 -6.76
N PHE A 25 2.80 -2.99 -7.15
CA PHE A 25 2.97 -3.36 -8.55
C PHE A 25 1.60 -3.53 -9.18
N VAL A 26 1.39 -2.86 -10.31
CA VAL A 26 0.07 -2.82 -10.94
C VAL A 26 0.20 -3.23 -12.41
N GLU A 27 -0.77 -4.01 -12.89
CA GLU A 27 -0.80 -4.47 -14.28
C GLU A 27 -1.38 -3.41 -15.20
N ASP A 28 -2.28 -2.57 -14.69
CA ASP A 28 -2.90 -1.48 -15.43
C ASP A 28 -2.69 -0.19 -14.66
N LEU A 29 -1.63 0.53 -15.01
CA LEU A 29 -1.26 1.76 -14.31
C LEU A 29 -2.35 2.83 -14.44
N ALA A 30 -2.99 2.94 -15.62
CA ALA A 30 -4.01 3.95 -15.83
C ALA A 30 -5.24 3.69 -14.94
N ALA A 31 -5.67 2.44 -14.84
CA ALA A 31 -6.79 2.07 -13.96
C ALA A 31 -6.46 2.30 -12.50
N ALA A 32 -5.25 1.93 -12.08
CA ALA A 32 -4.80 2.14 -10.70
C ALA A 32 -4.75 3.63 -10.38
N LYS A 33 -4.20 4.45 -11.28
CA LYS A 33 -4.13 5.89 -11.08
C LYS A 33 -5.54 6.50 -10.94
N ARG A 34 -6.46 6.11 -11.81
CA ARG A 34 -7.85 6.59 -11.73
C ARG A 34 -8.48 6.21 -10.38
N PHE A 35 -8.23 5.00 -9.90
CA PHE A 35 -8.79 4.55 -8.62
C PHE A 35 -8.36 5.48 -7.48
N TYR A 36 -7.06 5.74 -7.33
CA TYR A 36 -6.59 6.57 -6.22
C TYR A 36 -6.98 8.03 -6.38
N SER A 37 -7.06 8.52 -7.61
CA SER A 37 -7.55 9.87 -7.86
C SER A 37 -9.03 10.02 -7.54
N ASP A 38 -9.85 9.05 -7.93
CA ASP A 38 -11.32 9.17 -7.85
C ASP A 38 -11.88 8.66 -6.53
N VAL A 39 -11.30 7.59 -5.98
CA VAL A 39 -11.80 6.96 -4.75
C VAL A 39 -11.18 7.59 -3.53
N PHE A 40 -9.85 7.72 -3.50
CA PHE A 40 -9.14 8.32 -2.37
C PHE A 40 -9.13 9.85 -2.43
N ARG A 41 -9.49 10.42 -3.58
CA ARG A 41 -9.50 11.88 -3.83
C ARG A 41 -8.13 12.50 -3.61
N LEU A 42 -7.08 11.77 -3.98
CA LEU A 42 -5.71 12.25 -3.87
C LEU A 42 -5.26 12.84 -5.22
N PRO A 43 -4.59 13.99 -5.21
CA PRO A 43 -3.96 14.48 -6.42
C PRO A 43 -2.71 13.67 -6.74
N VAL A 44 -2.40 13.53 -8.03
CA VAL A 44 -1.15 12.91 -8.45
C VAL A 44 0.00 13.83 -8.05
N HIS A 45 0.93 13.30 -7.28
CA HIS A 45 2.10 14.04 -6.82
C HIS A 45 3.21 14.05 -7.88
N TYR A 46 3.40 12.91 -8.54
CA TYR A 46 4.39 12.73 -9.59
C TYR A 46 3.95 11.57 -10.48
N GLU A 47 4.27 11.63 -11.76
CA GLU A 47 4.03 10.50 -12.66
C GLU A 47 5.00 10.52 -13.83
N ASP A 48 5.23 9.32 -14.37
CA ASP A 48 5.98 9.13 -15.60
C ASP A 48 5.35 7.96 -16.37
N ASN A 49 6.06 7.41 -17.37
CA ASN A 49 5.50 6.36 -18.21
C ASN A 49 5.24 5.05 -17.46
N ALA A 50 5.91 4.83 -16.32
CA ALA A 50 5.88 3.56 -15.61
C ALA A 50 5.31 3.67 -14.20
N SER A 51 5.07 4.89 -13.70
CA SER A 51 4.67 5.07 -12.31
C SER A 51 3.77 6.28 -12.09
N ALA A 52 3.04 6.23 -10.99
CA ALA A 52 2.29 7.37 -10.47
C ALA A 52 2.41 7.36 -8.95
N VAL A 53 2.72 8.52 -8.38
CA VAL A 53 2.95 8.66 -6.94
C VAL A 53 1.87 9.54 -6.33
N PHE A 54 1.31 9.07 -5.23
CA PHE A 54 0.37 9.83 -4.40
C PHE A 54 0.95 10.00 -3.00
N LEU A 55 0.51 11.02 -2.29
CA LEU A 55 0.91 11.22 -0.90
C LEU A 55 -0.20 10.77 0.03
N LEU A 56 0.14 9.87 0.96
CA LEU A 56 -0.74 9.42 2.04
C LEU A 56 -0.10 9.88 3.35
N GLY A 57 -0.43 11.12 3.76
CA GLY A 57 0.24 11.69 4.92
C GLY A 57 1.74 11.73 4.70
N GLY A 58 2.50 11.14 5.61
CA GLY A 58 3.97 11.09 5.53
C GLY A 58 4.52 9.96 4.68
N THR A 59 3.67 9.15 4.06
CA THR A 59 4.10 8.00 3.26
C THR A 59 3.70 8.21 1.81
N MET A 60 4.61 7.98 0.89
CA MET A 60 4.28 8.00 -0.53
C MET A 60 3.69 6.65 -0.93
N LEU A 61 2.62 6.69 -1.72
CA LEU A 61 2.10 5.51 -2.39
C LEU A 61 2.55 5.57 -3.85
N ASN A 62 3.43 4.66 -4.22
CA ASN A 62 3.98 4.58 -5.55
C ASN A 62 3.32 3.43 -6.30
N LEU A 63 2.60 3.77 -7.37
CA LEU A 63 2.04 2.77 -8.28
C LEU A 63 3.07 2.54 -9.37
N LEU A 64 3.58 1.32 -9.46
CA LEU A 64 4.61 0.98 -10.45
C LEU A 64 4.07 -0.08 -11.40
N ASP A 65 4.24 0.15 -12.70
CA ASP A 65 3.91 -0.85 -13.70
C ASP A 65 4.64 -2.15 -13.35
N ALA A 66 3.89 -3.25 -13.26
CA ALA A 66 4.44 -4.54 -12.83
C ALA A 66 5.58 -5.03 -13.70
N ARG A 67 5.66 -4.58 -14.95
CA ARG A 67 6.77 -4.93 -15.84
C ARG A 67 8.11 -4.36 -15.39
N GLU A 68 8.09 -3.30 -14.60
CA GLU A 68 9.30 -2.68 -14.03
C GLU A 68 9.70 -3.29 -12.68
N ALA A 69 8.82 -4.06 -12.07
CA ALA A 69 9.05 -4.61 -10.74
C ALA A 69 10.25 -5.57 -10.66
N PRO A 70 10.50 -6.45 -11.65
CA PRO A 70 11.66 -7.34 -11.56
C PRO A 70 12.99 -6.63 -11.38
N ALA A 71 13.14 -5.43 -11.92
CA ALA A 71 14.38 -4.67 -11.75
C ALA A 71 14.62 -4.27 -10.29
N LEU A 72 13.55 -4.15 -9.51
CA LEU A 72 13.65 -3.74 -8.11
C LEU A 72 13.78 -4.90 -7.14
N VAL A 73 13.15 -6.03 -7.45
CA VAL A 73 13.00 -7.10 -6.46
C VAL A 73 13.76 -8.38 -6.82
N ALA A 74 14.37 -8.45 -8.03
CA ALA A 74 15.12 -9.63 -8.42
C ALA A 74 16.16 -10.02 -7.35
N PRO A 75 16.39 -11.29 -7.09
CA PRO A 75 15.84 -12.46 -7.77
C PRO A 75 14.45 -12.92 -7.28
N ALA A 76 13.79 -12.15 -6.43
CA ALA A 76 12.44 -12.47 -6.00
C ALA A 76 11.47 -12.37 -7.20
N ARG A 77 10.41 -13.15 -7.14
CA ARG A 77 9.41 -13.20 -8.21
C ARG A 77 8.27 -12.25 -7.89
N VAL A 78 7.75 -11.61 -8.91
CA VAL A 78 6.57 -10.76 -8.79
C VAL A 78 5.33 -11.65 -8.90
N ALA A 79 4.48 -11.60 -7.86
CA ALA A 79 3.25 -12.38 -7.85
C ALA A 79 2.20 -11.75 -8.78
N SER A 80 1.38 -12.59 -9.40
CA SER A 80 0.22 -12.12 -10.15
C SER A 80 -0.89 -11.66 -9.19
N PRO A 81 -1.85 -10.85 -9.67
CA PRO A 81 -2.92 -10.32 -8.79
C PRO A 81 -3.76 -11.40 -8.11
N ASP A 82 -3.88 -12.58 -8.74
CA ASP A 82 -4.68 -13.68 -8.21
C ASP A 82 -3.87 -14.71 -7.44
N ALA A 83 -2.60 -14.42 -7.15
CA ALA A 83 -1.74 -15.35 -6.41
C ALA A 83 -2.10 -15.46 -4.93
N GLY A 84 -2.94 -14.58 -4.42
CA GLY A 84 -3.35 -14.54 -3.02
C GLY A 84 -2.89 -13.27 -2.32
N VAL A 85 -3.32 -13.10 -1.09
CA VAL A 85 -3.09 -11.88 -0.31
C VAL A 85 -2.11 -12.19 0.81
N ARG A 86 -1.06 -11.35 0.95
CA ARG A 86 -0.04 -11.51 1.96
C ARG A 86 0.03 -10.33 2.93
N TYR A 87 -0.71 -9.26 2.70
CA TYR A 87 -0.69 -8.05 3.51
C TYR A 87 -1.97 -7.25 3.27
N GLN A 88 -2.20 -6.30 4.15
CA GLN A 88 -3.20 -5.26 3.94
C GLN A 88 -2.67 -3.96 4.50
N PHE A 89 -3.19 -2.86 3.99
CA PHE A 89 -2.88 -1.52 4.49
C PHE A 89 -4.11 -1.03 5.24
N THR A 90 -3.89 -0.48 6.44
CA THR A 90 -4.99 0.01 7.26
C THR A 90 -4.95 1.53 7.34
N LEU A 91 -6.10 2.14 7.08
CA LEU A 91 -6.32 3.57 7.21
C LEU A 91 -7.22 3.82 8.41
N ALA A 92 -6.78 4.66 9.32
CA ALA A 92 -7.64 5.13 10.40
C ALA A 92 -8.60 6.17 9.84
N VAL A 93 -9.88 6.00 10.12
CA VAL A 93 -10.93 6.91 9.66
C VAL A 93 -11.75 7.38 10.86
N ASP A 94 -12.50 8.46 10.69
CA ASP A 94 -13.33 8.99 11.77
C ASP A 94 -14.60 8.17 11.97
N ASP A 95 -15.17 7.63 10.91
CA ASP A 95 -16.40 6.86 10.93
C ASP A 95 -16.38 5.81 9.83
N VAL A 96 -16.39 4.54 10.21
CA VAL A 96 -16.28 3.44 9.25
C VAL A 96 -17.52 3.35 8.36
N ASP A 97 -18.72 3.50 8.94
CA ASP A 97 -19.96 3.41 8.16
C ASP A 97 -20.06 4.53 7.12
N ASP A 98 -19.74 5.76 7.52
CA ASP A 98 -19.75 6.89 6.58
C ASP A 98 -18.72 6.71 5.48
N THR A 99 -17.55 6.20 5.83
CA THR A 99 -16.50 5.94 4.85
C THR A 99 -16.92 4.83 3.89
N CYS A 100 -17.56 3.77 4.39
CA CYS A 100 -18.11 2.71 3.54
C CYS A 100 -19.14 3.27 2.55
N ALA A 101 -20.04 4.14 3.03
CA ALA A 101 -21.05 4.76 2.17
C ALA A 101 -20.37 5.60 1.07
N ALA A 102 -19.34 6.35 1.41
CA ALA A 102 -18.60 7.15 0.45
C ALA A 102 -17.88 6.26 -0.58
N LEU A 103 -17.27 5.17 -0.14
CA LEU A 103 -16.59 4.23 -1.03
C LEU A 103 -17.60 3.62 -2.02
N GLU A 104 -18.74 3.16 -1.52
CA GLU A 104 -19.77 2.56 -2.38
C GLU A 104 -20.33 3.57 -3.36
N ALA A 105 -20.52 4.83 -2.93
CA ALA A 105 -20.96 5.89 -3.83
C ALA A 105 -19.93 6.18 -4.93
N ARG A 106 -18.66 5.86 -4.70
CA ARG A 106 -17.58 6.00 -5.68
C ARG A 106 -17.31 4.72 -6.47
N GLY A 107 -18.21 3.75 -6.38
CA GLY A 107 -18.14 2.53 -7.18
C GLY A 107 -17.29 1.43 -6.60
N VAL A 108 -16.89 1.53 -5.33
CA VAL A 108 -16.08 0.49 -4.69
C VAL A 108 -16.99 -0.59 -4.10
N GLU A 109 -16.69 -1.84 -4.41
CA GLU A 109 -17.34 -2.98 -3.78
C GLU A 109 -16.54 -3.37 -2.54
N LEU A 110 -17.20 -3.47 -1.39
CA LEU A 110 -16.53 -3.88 -0.16
C LEU A 110 -16.22 -5.37 -0.21
N LEU A 111 -15.02 -5.73 0.23
CA LEU A 111 -14.63 -7.12 0.39
C LEU A 111 -15.34 -7.73 1.59
N ASN A 112 -15.39 -6.99 2.70
CA ASN A 112 -16.13 -7.33 3.90
C ASN A 112 -16.36 -6.09 4.75
N GLY A 113 -17.29 -6.22 5.72
CA GLY A 113 -17.62 -5.14 6.64
C GLY A 113 -18.70 -4.20 6.10
N PRO A 114 -19.08 -3.16 6.88
CA PRO A 114 -18.54 -2.83 8.20
C PRO A 114 -18.88 -3.89 9.24
N VAL A 115 -17.94 -4.18 10.11
CA VAL A 115 -18.11 -5.21 11.12
C VAL A 115 -17.31 -4.84 12.39
N ASP A 116 -17.90 -5.13 13.55
CA ASP A 116 -17.20 -4.97 14.82
C ASP A 116 -16.35 -6.20 15.07
N ARG A 117 -15.06 -5.96 15.27
CA ARG A 117 -14.12 -7.03 15.53
C ARG A 117 -14.06 -7.35 17.02
N PRO A 118 -13.78 -8.62 17.40
CA PRO A 118 -13.74 -9.01 18.82
C PRO A 118 -12.73 -8.22 19.65
N TRP A 119 -11.72 -7.64 19.03
CA TRP A 119 -10.70 -6.86 19.74
C TRP A 119 -11.04 -5.38 19.87
N GLY A 120 -12.27 -4.99 19.56
CA GLY A 120 -12.78 -3.67 19.95
C GLY A 120 -12.71 -2.58 18.90
N ILE A 121 -12.44 -2.90 17.63
CA ILE A 121 -12.50 -1.93 16.55
C ILE A 121 -13.52 -2.35 15.51
N ARG A 122 -13.96 -1.36 14.73
CA ARG A 122 -14.86 -1.58 13.60
C ARG A 122 -14.06 -1.43 12.31
N THR A 123 -14.22 -2.36 11.37
CA THR A 123 -13.45 -2.37 10.14
C THR A 123 -14.29 -2.65 8.91
N ALA A 124 -13.77 -2.28 7.76
CA ALA A 124 -14.25 -2.73 6.45
C ALA A 124 -13.04 -2.80 5.52
N SER A 125 -13.12 -3.63 4.50
CA SER A 125 -12.01 -3.83 3.57
C SER A 125 -12.50 -3.76 2.13
N PHE A 126 -11.59 -3.39 1.25
CA PHE A 126 -11.85 -3.34 -0.18
C PHE A 126 -10.56 -3.57 -0.96
N ARG A 127 -10.69 -3.81 -2.26
CA ARG A 127 -9.54 -4.02 -3.15
C ARG A 127 -9.36 -2.82 -4.07
N ASP A 128 -8.11 -2.52 -4.38
CA ASP A 128 -7.82 -1.66 -5.50
C ASP A 128 -7.83 -2.48 -6.82
N PRO A 129 -7.69 -1.86 -7.99
CA PRO A 129 -7.71 -2.61 -9.26
C PRO A 129 -6.62 -3.65 -9.41
N GLY A 130 -5.51 -3.49 -8.70
CA GLY A 130 -4.41 -4.45 -8.71
C GLY A 130 -4.58 -5.61 -7.74
N GLY A 131 -5.66 -5.62 -6.96
CA GLY A 131 -5.91 -6.67 -5.98
C GLY A 131 -5.32 -6.42 -4.61
N HIS A 132 -4.77 -5.25 -4.37
CA HIS A 132 -4.20 -4.89 -3.07
C HIS A 132 -5.32 -4.57 -2.09
N ILE A 133 -5.19 -5.07 -0.87
CA ILE A 133 -6.23 -4.95 0.14
C ILE A 133 -6.00 -3.72 1.01
N TRP A 134 -7.06 -2.93 1.14
CA TRP A 134 -7.13 -1.78 2.03
C TRP A 134 -8.18 -2.05 3.11
N GLU A 135 -7.83 -1.72 4.33
CA GLU A 135 -8.75 -1.76 5.46
C GLU A 135 -8.96 -0.34 5.97
N ILE A 136 -10.21 0.00 6.30
CA ILE A 136 -10.53 1.20 7.06
C ILE A 136 -10.95 0.76 8.45
N ALA A 137 -10.52 1.51 9.46
CA ALA A 137 -10.68 1.09 10.84
C ALA A 137 -10.91 2.26 11.79
N ARG A 138 -11.68 2.00 12.84
CA ARG A 138 -11.80 2.90 13.98
C ARG A 138 -12.17 2.13 15.26
#